data_cae28b3f28250c1040c125e5d3853b50
#
_entry.id   cae28b3f28250c1040c125e5d3853b50
#
_cell.length_a   1.000
_cell.length_b   1.000
_cell.length_c   1.000
_cell.angle_alpha   90.00
_cell.angle_beta   90.00
_cell.angle_gamma   90.00
#
_symmetry.space_group_name_H-M   'P 1'
#
loop_
_entity.id
_entity.type
_entity.pdbx_description
1 polymer ?
#
loop_
_entity_poly.entity_id
_entity_poly.type
_entity_poly.pdbx_seq_one_letter_code
_entity_poly.pdbx_strand_id
1 'polypeptide(L)'
;MSENQGQARPATTEMAGTTAPQTPLLEVADLATYYPVRRGLTERLTRAPKLEVHAVDGVSFRLARGEMMALVGESGCGKTTTAQTILGMVKPTSGAIRLNGTDIAQLDERQMRPLRRTLQMIYQDPYESLDPRFRVRESVEEPMLVHGIGGSRAQREQLAVEALERAGLSPARLFLDRFPHELSGGQRQRVAIAAALVLGPGLLLADEPVSMLDVSVRAGVLSLLDTLRRDGDMGILMITHDLSTAARFADRIAVMYLGRIVEHGPSAEVVRNPQHPYTKALLSVVPKRDPRERTAPQILTGETPNPINVPSGCRFHPRCPVAEERCRRDDPQLRLPAGATSPAHQAACLLV
;
A
#
# COMPACT_ATOMS: atom_id res chain seq x y z
N MET A 1 -54.44 -24.93 43.20
CA MET A 1 -53.78 -26.07 42.56
C MET A 1 -53.96 -25.88 41.09
N SER A 2 -52.93 -25.39 40.42
CA SER A 2 -52.80 -25.38 38.95
C SER A 2 -51.34 -25.21 38.67
N GLU A 3 -50.74 -26.29 38.25
CA GLU A 3 -49.32 -26.39 37.84
C GLU A 3 -49.08 -25.68 36.54
N ASN A 4 -48.09 -24.81 36.52
CA ASN A 4 -47.64 -24.13 35.32
C ASN A 4 -46.37 -24.84 34.81
N GLN A 5 -46.55 -25.67 33.78
CA GLN A 5 -45.44 -26.37 33.10
C GLN A 5 -44.67 -25.39 32.22
N GLY A 6 -43.46 -25.05 32.63
CA GLY A 6 -42.51 -24.31 31.82
C GLY A 6 -41.94 -25.16 30.67
N GLN A 7 -42.30 -24.83 29.44
CA GLN A 7 -41.67 -25.38 28.25
C GLN A 7 -40.30 -24.75 28.02
N ALA A 8 -39.24 -25.55 28.14
CA ALA A 8 -37.87 -25.20 27.72
C ALA A 8 -37.80 -25.11 26.21
N ARG A 9 -37.37 -23.94 25.69
CA ARG A 9 -37.00 -23.73 24.29
C ARG A 9 -35.70 -24.47 24.00
N PRO A 10 -35.56 -25.18 22.84
CA PRO A 10 -34.29 -25.78 22.46
C PRO A 10 -33.29 -24.68 22.04
N ALA A 11 -32.07 -24.81 22.57
CA ALA A 11 -30.93 -23.99 22.15
C ALA A 11 -30.59 -24.23 20.68
N THR A 12 -30.75 -23.21 19.85
CA THR A 12 -30.25 -23.21 18.47
C THR A 12 -28.73 -23.18 18.51
N THR A 13 -28.11 -24.28 18.18
CA THR A 13 -26.68 -24.39 17.93
C THR A 13 -26.40 -23.60 16.66
N GLU A 14 -25.81 -22.40 16.78
CA GLU A 14 -25.21 -21.68 15.66
C GLU A 14 -24.09 -22.54 15.10
N MET A 15 -24.35 -23.13 13.95
CA MET A 15 -23.31 -23.76 13.14
C MET A 15 -22.33 -22.67 12.69
N ALA A 16 -21.11 -22.70 13.26
CA ALA A 16 -19.98 -21.96 12.76
C ALA A 16 -19.76 -22.33 11.29
N GLY A 17 -20.22 -21.46 10.41
CA GLY A 17 -20.02 -21.59 8.97
C GLY A 17 -18.52 -21.53 8.67
N THR A 18 -17.96 -22.65 8.27
CA THR A 18 -16.63 -22.74 7.68
C THR A 18 -16.70 -22.02 6.33
N THR A 19 -16.45 -20.72 6.32
CA THR A 19 -16.32 -19.94 5.07
C THR A 19 -15.13 -20.52 4.31
N ALA A 20 -15.40 -21.06 3.11
CA ALA A 20 -14.35 -21.45 2.19
C ALA A 20 -13.35 -20.30 2.03
N PRO A 21 -12.03 -20.57 1.92
CA PRO A 21 -11.03 -19.53 1.79
C PRO A 21 -11.34 -18.70 0.53
N GLN A 22 -11.79 -17.46 0.75
CA GLN A 22 -12.08 -16.54 -0.35
C GLN A 22 -10.78 -16.24 -1.08
N THR A 23 -10.79 -16.34 -2.40
CA THR A 23 -9.64 -15.97 -3.25
C THR A 23 -9.27 -14.52 -2.95
N PRO A 24 -8.01 -14.22 -2.57
CA PRO A 24 -7.61 -12.86 -2.29
C PRO A 24 -7.78 -11.98 -3.54
N LEU A 25 -8.09 -10.69 -3.34
CA LEU A 25 -8.15 -9.71 -4.41
C LEU A 25 -6.79 -9.57 -5.10
N LEU A 26 -5.74 -9.42 -4.29
CA LEU A 26 -4.35 -9.36 -4.73
C LEU A 26 -3.51 -10.36 -3.93
N GLU A 27 -2.72 -11.15 -4.63
CA GLU A 27 -1.67 -11.98 -4.03
C GLU A 27 -0.34 -11.65 -4.70
N VAL A 28 0.64 -11.28 -3.90
CA VAL A 28 2.02 -11.08 -4.29
C VAL A 28 2.85 -12.18 -3.63
N ALA A 29 3.62 -12.93 -4.42
CA ALA A 29 4.40 -14.08 -3.95
C ALA A 29 5.85 -13.98 -4.45
N ASP A 30 6.80 -13.90 -3.51
CA ASP A 30 8.24 -13.85 -3.71
C ASP A 30 8.68 -12.84 -4.78
N LEU A 31 8.01 -11.68 -4.78
CA LEU A 31 8.24 -10.64 -5.77
C LEU A 31 9.63 -10.06 -5.65
N ALA A 32 10.39 -10.11 -6.75
CA ALA A 32 11.67 -9.42 -6.87
C ALA A 32 11.67 -8.50 -8.09
N THR A 33 12.24 -7.29 -7.89
CA THR A 33 12.42 -6.29 -8.95
C THR A 33 13.78 -5.65 -8.79
N TYR A 34 14.68 -5.95 -9.75
CA TYR A 34 16.05 -5.47 -9.76
C TYR A 34 16.27 -4.55 -10.94
N TYR A 35 17.02 -3.46 -10.72
CA TYR A 35 17.40 -2.54 -11.79
C TYR A 35 18.89 -2.67 -12.11
N PRO A 36 19.24 -2.93 -13.36
CA PRO A 36 20.65 -2.99 -13.75
C PRO A 36 21.30 -1.61 -13.66
N VAL A 37 22.46 -1.54 -13.01
CA VAL A 37 23.28 -0.31 -12.99
C VAL A 37 23.93 -0.14 -14.34
N ARG A 38 23.80 1.07 -14.93
CA ARG A 38 24.42 1.39 -16.24
C ARG A 38 25.93 1.34 -16.08
N ARG A 39 26.59 0.53 -16.93
CA ARG A 39 28.03 0.42 -16.97
C ARG A 39 28.65 1.42 -17.93
N GLY A 40 29.76 2.02 -17.53
CA GLY A 40 30.64 2.74 -18.42
C GLY A 40 31.29 1.85 -19.48
N LEU A 41 31.84 2.44 -20.56
CA LEU A 41 32.53 1.69 -21.62
C LEU A 41 33.72 0.90 -21.06
N THR A 42 34.47 1.46 -20.12
CA THR A 42 35.62 0.83 -19.45
C THR A 42 35.24 -0.42 -18.63
N GLU A 43 34.10 -0.36 -17.93
CA GLU A 43 33.59 -1.49 -17.12
C GLU A 43 33.06 -2.63 -17.99
N ARG A 44 32.58 -2.34 -19.21
CA ARG A 44 32.20 -3.35 -20.21
C ARG A 44 33.40 -4.13 -20.72
N LEU A 45 34.55 -3.45 -20.90
CA LEU A 45 35.79 -4.07 -21.35
C LEU A 45 36.47 -4.94 -20.28
N THR A 46 36.37 -4.56 -19.02
CA THR A 46 37.02 -5.28 -17.91
C THR A 46 36.24 -6.49 -17.37
N ARG A 47 35.05 -6.82 -17.99
CA ARG A 47 34.17 -7.90 -17.52
C ARG A 47 33.79 -7.81 -16.03
N ALA A 48 33.75 -6.60 -15.46
CA ALA A 48 33.32 -6.39 -14.09
C ALA A 48 31.95 -7.02 -13.82
N PRO A 49 31.63 -7.49 -12.61
CA PRO A 49 30.35 -8.11 -12.29
C PRO A 49 29.19 -7.14 -12.55
N LYS A 50 28.06 -7.68 -12.97
CA LYS A 50 26.83 -6.87 -13.17
C LYS A 50 26.34 -6.42 -11.81
N LEU A 51 26.32 -5.11 -11.58
CA LEU A 51 25.69 -4.53 -10.40
C LEU A 51 24.21 -4.32 -10.65
N GLU A 52 23.39 -4.63 -9.67
CA GLU A 52 21.95 -4.49 -9.70
C GLU A 52 21.46 -3.80 -8.42
N VAL A 53 20.48 -2.93 -8.55
CA VAL A 53 19.76 -2.34 -7.41
C VAL A 53 18.65 -3.29 -7.03
N HIS A 54 18.73 -3.90 -5.86
CA HIS A 54 17.70 -4.81 -5.32
C HIS A 54 16.58 -3.99 -4.70
N ALA A 55 15.72 -3.39 -5.55
CA ALA A 55 14.66 -2.50 -5.09
C ALA A 55 13.54 -3.24 -4.36
N VAL A 56 13.16 -4.42 -4.84
CA VAL A 56 12.22 -5.36 -4.19
C VAL A 56 12.84 -6.75 -4.26
N ASP A 57 12.83 -7.49 -3.15
CA ASP A 57 13.56 -8.74 -3.06
C ASP A 57 12.87 -9.76 -2.13
N GLY A 58 11.99 -10.58 -2.71
CA GLY A 58 11.26 -11.62 -2.00
C GLY A 58 10.06 -11.10 -1.20
N VAL A 59 9.36 -10.08 -1.71
CA VAL A 59 8.17 -9.54 -1.05
C VAL A 59 6.96 -10.44 -1.30
N SER A 60 6.30 -10.86 -0.21
CA SER A 60 5.08 -11.68 -0.26
C SER A 60 4.01 -11.11 0.66
N PHE A 61 2.80 -10.93 0.14
CA PHE A 61 1.62 -10.54 0.92
C PHE A 61 0.33 -10.82 0.15
N ARG A 62 -0.79 -10.75 0.85
CA ARG A 62 -2.14 -10.87 0.27
C ARG A 62 -2.99 -9.71 0.72
N LEU A 63 -3.90 -9.27 -0.13
CA LEU A 63 -4.90 -8.24 0.16
C LEU A 63 -6.29 -8.80 -0.18
N ALA A 64 -7.21 -8.72 0.76
CA ALA A 64 -8.58 -9.12 0.56
C ALA A 64 -9.42 -7.99 -0.07
N ARG A 65 -10.64 -8.31 -0.51
CA ARG A 65 -11.62 -7.30 -0.89
C ARG A 65 -12.06 -6.50 0.33
N GLY A 66 -12.32 -5.22 0.15
CA GLY A 66 -12.70 -4.34 1.25
C GLY A 66 -11.61 -4.12 2.32
N GLU A 67 -10.40 -4.66 2.15
CA GLU A 67 -9.28 -4.50 3.07
C GLU A 67 -8.42 -3.29 2.69
N MET A 68 -7.92 -2.56 3.70
CA MET A 68 -6.86 -1.58 3.54
C MET A 68 -5.59 -2.11 4.19
N MET A 69 -4.56 -2.36 3.39
CA MET A 69 -3.23 -2.75 3.87
C MET A 69 -2.26 -1.59 3.66
N ALA A 70 -1.46 -1.26 4.68
CA ALA A 70 -0.41 -0.27 4.56
C ALA A 70 0.97 -0.92 4.37
N LEU A 71 1.71 -0.47 3.36
CA LEU A 71 3.13 -0.76 3.17
C LEU A 71 3.94 0.43 3.66
N VAL A 72 4.66 0.26 4.78
CA VAL A 72 5.32 1.34 5.52
C VAL A 72 6.84 1.15 5.53
N GLY A 73 7.60 2.23 5.48
CA GLY A 73 9.07 2.20 5.59
C GLY A 73 9.71 3.52 5.16
N GLU A 74 11.02 3.65 5.39
CA GLU A 74 11.80 4.82 4.97
C GLU A 74 11.77 5.02 3.45
N SER A 75 12.09 6.26 2.99
CA SER A 75 12.23 6.54 1.56
C SER A 75 13.30 5.63 0.94
N GLY A 76 13.04 5.17 -0.29
CA GLY A 76 13.99 4.29 -1.02
C GLY A 76 13.97 2.81 -0.58
N CYS A 77 13.11 2.37 0.36
CA CYS A 77 13.07 0.95 0.76
C CYS A 77 12.35 0.02 -0.23
N GLY A 78 11.77 0.54 -1.34
CA GLY A 78 11.17 -0.26 -2.42
C GLY A 78 9.63 -0.21 -2.52
N LYS A 79 8.94 0.58 -1.70
CA LYS A 79 7.46 0.66 -1.67
C LYS A 79 6.84 1.06 -3.01
N THR A 80 7.26 2.19 -3.57
CA THR A 80 6.79 2.69 -4.87
C THR A 80 7.12 1.71 -5.99
N THR A 81 8.33 1.09 -5.96
CA THR A 81 8.69 0.04 -6.91
C THR A 81 7.76 -1.16 -6.83
N THR A 82 7.37 -1.57 -5.62
CA THR A 82 6.39 -2.65 -5.42
C THR A 82 5.05 -2.30 -6.09
N ALA A 83 4.53 -1.09 -5.87
CA ALA A 83 3.29 -0.64 -6.50
C ALA A 83 3.40 -0.57 -8.04
N GLN A 84 4.48 -0.01 -8.56
CA GLN A 84 4.73 0.09 -10.01
C GLN A 84 4.85 -1.30 -10.66
N THR A 85 5.44 -2.26 -9.95
CA THR A 85 5.55 -3.64 -10.43
C THR A 85 4.17 -4.32 -10.45
N ILE A 86 3.32 -4.10 -9.43
CA ILE A 86 1.94 -4.60 -9.39
C ILE A 86 1.11 -4.00 -10.53
N LEU A 87 1.29 -2.72 -10.85
CA LEU A 87 0.64 -2.04 -11.99
C LEU A 87 1.13 -2.53 -13.37
N GLY A 88 2.20 -3.33 -13.41
CA GLY A 88 2.85 -3.74 -14.65
C GLY A 88 3.59 -2.61 -15.37
N MET A 89 3.90 -1.49 -14.70
CA MET A 89 4.75 -0.42 -15.21
C MET A 89 6.22 -0.83 -15.23
N VAL A 90 6.61 -1.67 -14.29
CA VAL A 90 7.93 -2.29 -14.20
C VAL A 90 7.74 -3.80 -14.23
N LYS A 91 8.52 -4.50 -15.02
CA LYS A 91 8.48 -5.97 -15.05
C LYS A 91 9.23 -6.54 -13.85
N PRO A 92 8.65 -7.52 -13.14
CA PRO A 92 9.37 -8.20 -12.08
C PRO A 92 10.53 -9.02 -12.64
N THR A 93 11.61 -9.10 -11.88
CA THR A 93 12.74 -10.00 -12.14
C THR A 93 12.33 -11.46 -11.88
N SER A 94 11.56 -11.68 -10.80
CA SER A 94 10.98 -12.99 -10.44
C SER A 94 9.76 -12.82 -9.52
N GLY A 95 9.09 -13.91 -9.21
CA GLY A 95 7.89 -13.94 -8.38
C GLY A 95 6.61 -13.88 -9.19
N ALA A 96 5.48 -13.88 -8.48
CA ALA A 96 4.14 -13.88 -9.07
C ALA A 96 3.29 -12.76 -8.49
N ILE A 97 2.41 -12.19 -9.32
CA ILE A 97 1.39 -11.21 -8.93
C ILE A 97 0.06 -11.71 -9.44
N ARG A 98 -0.86 -12.06 -8.55
CA ARG A 98 -2.18 -12.54 -8.94
C ARG A 98 -3.26 -11.55 -8.55
N LEU A 99 -4.02 -11.10 -9.53
CA LEU A 99 -5.21 -10.27 -9.36
C LEU A 99 -6.45 -11.15 -9.58
N ASN A 100 -7.28 -11.30 -8.55
CA ASN A 100 -8.43 -12.23 -8.57
C ASN A 100 -8.05 -13.67 -9.02
N GLY A 101 -6.88 -14.15 -8.60
CA GLY A 101 -6.35 -15.46 -8.95
C GLY A 101 -5.63 -15.55 -10.31
N THR A 102 -5.73 -14.53 -11.16
CA THR A 102 -5.04 -14.49 -12.47
C THR A 102 -3.64 -13.91 -12.30
N ASP A 103 -2.61 -14.62 -12.74
CA ASP A 103 -1.23 -14.11 -12.73
C ASP A 103 -1.05 -13.03 -13.79
N ILE A 104 -0.62 -11.85 -13.36
CA ILE A 104 -0.42 -10.67 -14.19
C ILE A 104 1.06 -10.26 -14.32
N ALA A 105 1.99 -10.96 -13.65
CA ALA A 105 3.38 -10.56 -13.52
C ALA A 105 4.10 -10.38 -14.87
N GLN A 106 3.79 -11.21 -15.85
CA GLN A 106 4.48 -11.23 -17.15
C GLN A 106 3.60 -10.76 -18.32
N LEU A 107 2.38 -10.28 -18.05
CA LEU A 107 1.47 -9.80 -19.10
C LEU A 107 2.08 -8.63 -19.87
N ASP A 108 1.86 -8.61 -21.18
CA ASP A 108 2.24 -7.49 -22.03
C ASP A 108 1.26 -6.30 -21.89
N GLU A 109 1.57 -5.19 -22.55
CA GLU A 109 0.75 -3.97 -22.47
C GLU A 109 -0.69 -4.17 -22.97
N ARG A 110 -0.88 -5.01 -24.02
CA ARG A 110 -2.22 -5.28 -24.56
C ARG A 110 -3.07 -6.07 -23.58
N GLN A 111 -2.44 -7.02 -22.88
CA GLN A 111 -3.07 -7.86 -21.87
C GLN A 111 -3.33 -7.09 -20.58
N MET A 112 -2.42 -6.17 -20.18
CA MET A 112 -2.58 -5.33 -18.99
C MET A 112 -3.64 -4.22 -19.16
N ARG A 113 -3.81 -3.68 -20.36
CA ARG A 113 -4.73 -2.56 -20.62
C ARG A 113 -6.15 -2.78 -20.09
N PRO A 114 -6.86 -3.91 -20.35
CA PRO A 114 -8.18 -4.14 -19.78
C PRO A 114 -8.17 -4.27 -18.25
N LEU A 115 -7.09 -4.80 -17.65
CA LEU A 115 -6.96 -4.99 -16.21
C LEU A 115 -6.75 -3.66 -15.48
N ARG A 116 -6.15 -2.66 -16.13
CA ARG A 116 -6.00 -1.31 -15.57
C ARG A 116 -7.33 -0.62 -15.26
N ARG A 117 -8.44 -1.06 -15.83
CA ARG A 117 -9.77 -0.61 -15.39
C ARG A 117 -10.04 -1.03 -13.94
N THR A 118 -9.66 -2.24 -13.56
CA THR A 118 -9.87 -2.79 -12.21
C THR A 118 -8.77 -2.37 -11.23
N LEU A 119 -7.58 -2.07 -11.73
CA LEU A 119 -6.39 -1.74 -10.95
C LEU A 119 -5.98 -0.29 -11.23
N GLN A 120 -6.19 0.61 -10.26
CA GLN A 120 -5.90 2.03 -10.38
C GLN A 120 -4.87 2.48 -9.35
N MET A 121 -4.22 3.63 -9.62
CA MET A 121 -3.22 4.21 -8.72
C MET A 121 -3.49 5.70 -8.49
N ILE A 122 -3.32 6.12 -7.24
CA ILE A 122 -3.17 7.52 -6.85
C ILE A 122 -1.69 7.76 -6.61
N TYR A 123 -1.11 8.71 -7.33
CA TYR A 123 0.30 9.08 -7.22
C TYR A 123 0.56 10.06 -6.08
N GLN A 124 1.80 10.10 -5.62
CA GLN A 124 2.26 10.95 -4.53
C GLN A 124 2.07 12.44 -4.82
N ASP A 125 2.37 12.87 -6.04
CA ASP A 125 2.25 14.28 -6.43
C ASP A 125 1.04 14.50 -7.35
N PRO A 126 -0.01 15.19 -6.85
CA PRO A 126 -1.17 15.53 -7.66
C PRO A 126 -0.86 16.57 -8.75
N TYR A 127 0.26 17.30 -8.67
CA TYR A 127 0.70 18.22 -9.72
C TYR A 127 1.24 17.48 -10.94
N GLU A 128 1.93 16.36 -10.72
CA GLU A 128 2.46 15.53 -11.81
C GLU A 128 1.39 14.58 -12.40
N SER A 129 0.35 14.28 -11.63
CA SER A 129 -0.72 13.36 -12.05
C SER A 129 -1.79 14.01 -12.94
N LEU A 130 -1.90 15.34 -12.94
CA LEU A 130 -2.88 16.09 -13.73
C LEU A 130 -2.17 16.92 -14.81
N ASP A 131 -2.50 16.72 -16.10
CA ASP A 131 -1.98 17.58 -17.18
C ASP A 131 -2.50 19.02 -16.97
N PRO A 132 -1.61 20.03 -16.78
CA PRO A 132 -2.04 21.40 -16.50
C PRO A 132 -2.80 22.06 -17.66
N ARG A 133 -2.78 21.48 -18.87
CA ARG A 133 -3.50 21.94 -20.04
C ARG A 133 -4.95 21.43 -20.07
N PHE A 134 -5.26 20.41 -19.30
CA PHE A 134 -6.61 19.83 -19.23
C PHE A 134 -7.41 20.47 -18.10
N ARG A 135 -8.71 20.67 -18.38
CA ARG A 135 -9.67 21.02 -17.34
C ARG A 135 -9.96 19.81 -16.46
N VAL A 136 -10.53 20.05 -15.29
CA VAL A 136 -10.95 18.97 -14.38
C VAL A 136 -11.84 17.96 -15.08
N ARG A 137 -12.80 18.44 -15.90
CA ARG A 137 -13.67 17.58 -16.72
C ARG A 137 -12.85 16.61 -17.57
N GLU A 138 -11.89 17.14 -18.33
CA GLU A 138 -11.07 16.38 -19.26
C GLU A 138 -10.22 15.36 -18.52
N SER A 139 -9.62 15.74 -17.39
CA SER A 139 -8.82 14.85 -16.56
C SER A 139 -9.62 13.66 -15.99
N VAL A 140 -10.91 13.86 -15.67
CA VAL A 140 -11.77 12.78 -15.16
C VAL A 140 -12.39 11.96 -16.31
N GLU A 141 -12.65 12.59 -17.47
CA GLU A 141 -13.22 11.91 -18.64
C GLU A 141 -12.19 11.07 -19.42
N GLU A 142 -10.89 11.42 -19.38
CA GLU A 142 -9.83 10.74 -20.12
C GLU A 142 -9.79 9.23 -19.86
N PRO A 143 -9.78 8.73 -18.61
CA PRO A 143 -9.81 7.30 -18.34
C PRO A 143 -11.03 6.60 -18.96
N MET A 144 -12.19 7.25 -18.96
CA MET A 144 -13.39 6.71 -19.57
C MET A 144 -13.26 6.59 -21.09
N LEU A 145 -12.66 7.59 -21.75
CA LEU A 145 -12.38 7.56 -23.19
C LEU A 145 -11.42 6.43 -23.56
N VAL A 146 -10.34 6.26 -22.78
CA VAL A 146 -9.36 5.20 -23.01
C VAL A 146 -9.98 3.80 -22.90
N HIS A 147 -10.94 3.63 -21.98
CA HIS A 147 -11.60 2.34 -21.73
C HIS A 147 -12.97 2.18 -22.41
N GLY A 148 -13.40 3.15 -23.24
CA GLY A 148 -14.67 3.08 -23.97
C GLY A 148 -15.90 3.13 -23.07
N ILE A 149 -15.83 3.83 -21.93
CA ILE A 149 -16.93 3.98 -20.97
C ILE A 149 -17.66 5.29 -21.25
N GLY A 150 -18.99 5.29 -21.11
CA GLY A 150 -19.83 6.46 -21.33
C GLY A 150 -19.96 6.81 -22.81
N GLY A 151 -20.85 6.12 -23.53
CA GLY A 151 -21.01 6.19 -24.98
C GLY A 151 -21.28 7.60 -25.55
N SER A 152 -21.88 8.54 -24.76
CA SER A 152 -22.10 9.93 -25.16
C SER A 152 -21.33 10.90 -24.26
N ARG A 153 -21.11 12.14 -24.79
CA ARG A 153 -20.50 13.21 -23.98
C ARG A 153 -21.31 13.51 -22.72
N ALA A 154 -22.64 13.58 -22.84
CA ALA A 154 -23.51 13.86 -21.70
C ALA A 154 -23.42 12.77 -20.61
N GLN A 155 -23.31 11.51 -21.02
CA GLN A 155 -23.14 10.40 -20.08
C GLN A 155 -21.78 10.45 -19.37
N ARG A 156 -20.67 10.75 -20.09
CA ARG A 156 -19.35 10.91 -19.46
C ARG A 156 -19.33 12.09 -18.49
N GLU A 157 -19.94 13.22 -18.86
CA GLU A 157 -20.06 14.38 -17.97
C GLU A 157 -20.81 14.00 -16.67
N GLN A 158 -21.90 13.24 -16.78
CA GLN A 158 -22.65 12.79 -15.61
C GLN A 158 -21.79 11.89 -14.71
N LEU A 159 -21.09 10.92 -15.28
CA LEU A 159 -20.18 10.04 -14.54
C LEU A 159 -19.02 10.83 -13.89
N ALA A 160 -18.50 11.84 -14.58
CA ALA A 160 -17.45 12.71 -14.03
C ALA A 160 -17.97 13.53 -12.84
N VAL A 161 -19.19 14.08 -12.91
CA VAL A 161 -19.85 14.78 -11.80
C VAL A 161 -19.98 13.83 -10.60
N GLU A 162 -20.52 12.64 -10.79
CA GLU A 162 -20.68 11.64 -9.74
C GLU A 162 -19.34 11.24 -9.10
N ALA A 163 -18.29 11.03 -9.91
CA ALA A 163 -16.96 10.71 -9.42
C ALA A 163 -16.36 11.86 -8.58
N LEU A 164 -16.50 13.11 -9.02
CA LEU A 164 -16.04 14.30 -8.30
C LEU A 164 -16.79 14.48 -6.97
N GLU A 165 -18.10 14.29 -6.94
CA GLU A 165 -18.89 14.37 -5.72
C GLU A 165 -18.54 13.26 -4.73
N ARG A 166 -18.34 12.02 -5.21
CA ARG A 166 -17.83 10.91 -4.42
C ARG A 166 -16.42 11.19 -3.87
N ALA A 167 -15.59 11.91 -4.61
CA ALA A 167 -14.28 12.38 -4.14
C ALA A 167 -14.36 13.60 -3.19
N GLY A 168 -15.57 14.05 -2.85
CA GLY A 168 -15.83 15.14 -1.92
C GLY A 168 -15.63 16.54 -2.52
N LEU A 169 -15.73 16.69 -3.85
CA LEU A 169 -15.80 17.97 -4.55
C LEU A 169 -17.25 18.30 -4.90
N SER A 170 -18.00 18.87 -3.95
CA SER A 170 -19.40 19.21 -4.11
C SER A 170 -19.64 20.70 -3.91
N PRO A 171 -20.45 21.37 -4.76
CA PRO A 171 -21.07 20.87 -5.99
C PRO A 171 -20.03 20.69 -7.13
N ALA A 172 -19.97 19.52 -7.73
CA ALA A 172 -18.93 19.17 -8.72
C ALA A 172 -18.91 20.10 -9.93
N ARG A 173 -20.08 20.62 -10.36
CA ARG A 173 -20.21 21.54 -11.50
C ARG A 173 -19.39 22.82 -11.38
N LEU A 174 -19.06 23.26 -10.15
CA LEU A 174 -18.21 24.43 -9.92
C LEU A 174 -16.73 24.19 -10.25
N PHE A 175 -16.34 22.95 -10.41
CA PHE A 175 -14.95 22.54 -10.66
C PHE A 175 -14.69 22.08 -12.09
N LEU A 176 -15.71 21.60 -12.82
CA LEU A 176 -15.57 20.96 -14.13
C LEU A 176 -14.73 21.77 -15.15
N ASP A 177 -14.94 23.08 -15.20
CA ASP A 177 -14.29 23.95 -16.18
C ASP A 177 -13.01 24.62 -15.67
N ARG A 178 -12.61 24.35 -14.42
CA ARG A 178 -11.36 24.85 -13.84
C ARG A 178 -10.18 24.06 -14.33
N PHE A 179 -9.02 24.73 -14.35
CA PHE A 179 -7.73 24.09 -14.58
C PHE A 179 -7.08 23.66 -13.26
N PRO A 180 -6.15 22.67 -13.26
CA PRO A 180 -5.45 22.24 -12.05
C PRO A 180 -4.78 23.37 -11.27
N HIS A 181 -4.23 24.39 -11.94
CA HIS A 181 -3.55 25.52 -11.28
C HIS A 181 -4.51 26.46 -10.53
N GLU A 182 -5.83 26.40 -10.81
CA GLU A 182 -6.87 27.16 -10.12
C GLU A 182 -7.41 26.45 -8.86
N LEU A 183 -6.88 25.26 -8.54
CA LEU A 183 -7.32 24.42 -7.44
C LEU A 183 -6.30 24.43 -6.29
N SER A 184 -6.76 24.28 -5.05
CA SER A 184 -5.88 23.98 -3.91
C SER A 184 -5.28 22.57 -4.03
N GLY A 185 -4.18 22.28 -3.30
CA GLY A 185 -3.55 20.97 -3.28
C GLY A 185 -4.54 19.84 -2.94
N GLY A 186 -5.37 20.04 -1.91
CA GLY A 186 -6.39 19.07 -1.53
C GLY A 186 -7.50 18.89 -2.57
N GLN A 187 -7.87 19.94 -3.31
CA GLN A 187 -8.83 19.84 -4.42
C GLN A 187 -8.24 19.07 -5.60
N ARG A 188 -6.96 19.31 -5.96
CA ARG A 188 -6.26 18.54 -7.00
C ARG A 188 -6.18 17.06 -6.64
N GLN A 189 -5.83 16.74 -5.39
CA GLN A 189 -5.81 15.35 -4.92
C GLN A 189 -7.18 14.68 -5.07
N ARG A 190 -8.28 15.39 -4.75
CA ARG A 190 -9.64 14.88 -4.94
C ARG A 190 -10.01 14.69 -6.40
N VAL A 191 -9.51 15.54 -7.32
CA VAL A 191 -9.66 15.33 -8.77
C VAL A 191 -8.91 14.08 -9.21
N ALA A 192 -7.67 13.88 -8.77
CA ALA A 192 -6.90 12.67 -9.08
C ALA A 192 -7.58 11.41 -8.54
N ILE A 193 -8.14 11.47 -7.32
CA ILE A 193 -8.96 10.39 -6.76
C ILE A 193 -10.21 10.14 -7.63
N ALA A 194 -10.94 11.19 -8.05
CA ALA A 194 -12.10 11.06 -8.91
C ALA A 194 -11.77 10.39 -10.26
N ALA A 195 -10.65 10.78 -10.88
CA ALA A 195 -10.16 10.18 -12.12
C ALA A 195 -9.81 8.68 -11.96
N ALA A 196 -9.27 8.27 -10.82
CA ALA A 196 -9.05 6.85 -10.52
C ALA A 196 -10.36 6.10 -10.26
N LEU A 197 -11.32 6.72 -9.58
CA LEU A 197 -12.58 6.09 -9.17
C LEU A 197 -13.63 5.97 -10.27
N VAL A 198 -13.57 6.83 -11.30
CA VAL A 198 -14.58 6.87 -12.37
C VAL A 198 -14.69 5.55 -13.14
N LEU A 199 -13.64 4.74 -13.13
CA LEU A 199 -13.60 3.41 -13.74
C LEU A 199 -14.22 2.31 -12.85
N GLY A 200 -14.54 2.60 -11.58
CA GLY A 200 -15.02 1.62 -10.62
C GLY A 200 -13.97 0.53 -10.29
N PRO A 201 -12.75 0.90 -9.85
CA PRO A 201 -11.70 -0.07 -9.62
C PRO A 201 -12.02 -1.01 -8.46
N GLY A 202 -11.59 -2.28 -8.57
CA GLY A 202 -11.63 -3.23 -7.46
C GLY A 202 -10.40 -3.13 -6.53
N LEU A 203 -9.27 -2.63 -7.07
CA LEU A 203 -8.02 -2.44 -6.34
C LEU A 203 -7.46 -1.04 -6.60
N LEU A 204 -7.16 -0.32 -5.52
CA LEU A 204 -6.54 1.00 -5.54
C LEU A 204 -5.17 0.95 -4.87
N LEU A 205 -4.13 1.32 -5.61
CA LEU A 205 -2.81 1.56 -5.05
C LEU A 205 -2.70 3.06 -4.72
N ALA A 206 -2.44 3.41 -3.48
CA ALA A 206 -2.35 4.80 -3.04
C ALA A 206 -0.92 5.09 -2.56
N ASP A 207 -0.09 5.66 -3.43
CA ASP A 207 1.31 5.97 -3.13
C ASP A 207 1.41 7.35 -2.49
N GLU A 208 1.66 7.36 -1.19
CA GLU A 208 1.76 8.57 -0.35
C GLU A 208 0.63 9.60 -0.61
N PRO A 209 -0.66 9.19 -0.61
CA PRO A 209 -1.76 9.98 -1.16
C PRO A 209 -2.02 11.31 -0.45
N VAL A 210 -1.32 11.60 0.65
CA VAL A 210 -1.51 12.79 1.48
C VAL A 210 -0.21 13.51 1.85
N SER A 211 0.96 13.07 1.35
CA SER A 211 2.27 13.60 1.75
C SER A 211 2.42 15.10 1.44
N MET A 212 1.88 15.55 0.30
CA MET A 212 1.95 16.94 -0.18
C MET A 212 0.80 17.83 0.33
N LEU A 213 -0.03 17.33 1.26
CA LEU A 213 -1.20 18.06 1.75
C LEU A 213 -0.99 18.60 3.16
N ASP A 214 -1.68 19.71 3.48
CA ASP A 214 -1.75 20.24 4.82
C ASP A 214 -2.39 19.24 5.79
N VAL A 215 -1.96 19.29 7.06
CA VAL A 215 -2.39 18.35 8.12
C VAL A 215 -3.92 18.27 8.24
N SER A 216 -4.61 19.41 8.13
CA SER A 216 -6.07 19.46 8.20
C SER A 216 -6.77 18.74 7.04
N VAL A 217 -6.17 18.74 5.86
CA VAL A 217 -6.73 18.13 4.65
C VAL A 217 -6.43 16.62 4.59
N ARG A 218 -5.26 16.19 5.13
CA ARG A 218 -4.83 14.77 5.14
C ARG A 218 -5.90 13.84 5.71
N ALA A 219 -6.42 14.18 6.90
CA ALA A 219 -7.42 13.35 7.57
C ALA A 219 -8.71 13.21 6.73
N GLY A 220 -9.12 14.28 6.03
CA GLY A 220 -10.29 14.27 5.16
C GLY A 220 -10.12 13.35 3.95
N VAL A 221 -8.94 13.37 3.31
CA VAL A 221 -8.65 12.49 2.14
C VAL A 221 -8.56 11.03 2.58
N LEU A 222 -7.91 10.73 3.69
CA LEU A 222 -7.82 9.36 4.20
C LEU A 222 -9.18 8.80 4.65
N SER A 223 -9.99 9.62 5.32
CA SER A 223 -11.36 9.23 5.67
C SER A 223 -12.23 8.99 4.43
N LEU A 224 -12.04 9.77 3.38
CA LEU A 224 -12.69 9.54 2.09
C LEU A 224 -12.29 8.17 1.51
N LEU A 225 -11.00 7.85 1.45
CA LEU A 225 -10.53 6.55 0.95
C LEU A 225 -11.08 5.38 1.78
N ASP A 226 -11.15 5.52 3.11
CA ASP A 226 -11.73 4.51 3.99
C ASP A 226 -13.24 4.32 3.75
N THR A 227 -13.99 5.40 3.54
CA THR A 227 -15.41 5.33 3.17
C THR A 227 -15.61 4.64 1.82
N LEU A 228 -14.86 5.06 0.80
CA LEU A 228 -14.93 4.49 -0.55
C LEU A 228 -14.62 2.98 -0.57
N ARG A 229 -13.66 2.54 0.23
CA ARG A 229 -13.31 1.14 0.40
C ARG A 229 -14.48 0.33 0.97
N ARG A 230 -15.10 0.83 2.03
CA ARG A 230 -16.20 0.14 2.74
C ARG A 230 -17.46 0.05 1.88
N ASP A 231 -17.79 1.12 1.17
CA ASP A 231 -19.00 1.19 0.35
C ASP A 231 -18.86 0.40 -0.96
N GLY A 232 -17.65 0.23 -1.48
CA GLY A 232 -17.37 -0.32 -2.81
C GLY A 232 -16.72 -1.70 -2.83
N ASP A 233 -16.49 -2.36 -1.69
CA ASP A 233 -15.73 -3.63 -1.59
C ASP A 233 -14.34 -3.55 -2.28
N MET A 234 -13.78 -2.34 -2.34
CA MET A 234 -12.50 -2.04 -3.00
C MET A 234 -11.34 -2.33 -2.04
N GLY A 235 -10.36 -3.13 -2.48
CA GLY A 235 -9.12 -3.28 -1.74
C GLY A 235 -8.21 -2.06 -1.92
N ILE A 236 -7.53 -1.62 -0.86
CA ILE A 236 -6.57 -0.51 -0.93
C ILE A 236 -5.20 -0.97 -0.42
N LEU A 237 -4.17 -0.84 -1.27
CA LEU A 237 -2.78 -0.90 -0.83
C LEU A 237 -2.26 0.53 -0.67
N MET A 238 -2.17 0.99 0.56
CA MET A 238 -1.67 2.32 0.91
C MET A 238 -0.16 2.27 1.17
N ILE A 239 0.60 3.06 0.44
CA ILE A 239 2.03 3.25 0.66
C ILE A 239 2.23 4.54 1.43
N THR A 240 2.99 4.48 2.53
CA THR A 240 3.28 5.65 3.34
C THR A 240 4.60 5.46 4.12
N HIS A 241 5.23 6.57 4.49
CA HIS A 241 6.31 6.57 5.47
C HIS A 241 5.80 6.87 6.90
N ASP A 242 4.53 7.26 7.04
CA ASP A 242 3.92 7.61 8.33
C ASP A 242 3.16 6.43 8.93
N LEU A 243 3.81 5.80 9.92
CA LEU A 243 3.24 4.66 10.65
C LEU A 243 2.02 5.04 11.48
N SER A 244 1.89 6.30 11.90
CA SER A 244 0.72 6.78 12.66
C SER A 244 -0.53 6.84 11.78
N THR A 245 -0.38 7.26 10.55
CA THR A 245 -1.42 7.23 9.53
C THR A 245 -1.83 5.78 9.22
N ALA A 246 -0.87 4.89 9.00
CA ALA A 246 -1.12 3.47 8.78
C ALA A 246 -1.87 2.82 9.94
N ALA A 247 -1.45 3.11 11.18
CA ALA A 247 -2.08 2.60 12.40
C ALA A 247 -3.56 2.99 12.55
N ARG A 248 -3.95 4.13 12.01
CA ARG A 248 -5.32 4.66 12.14
C ARG A 248 -6.28 4.11 11.08
N PHE A 249 -5.82 3.91 9.86
CA PHE A 249 -6.69 3.65 8.71
C PHE A 249 -6.54 2.24 8.13
N ALA A 250 -5.36 1.62 8.25
CA ALA A 250 -5.14 0.29 7.70
C ALA A 250 -5.60 -0.83 8.65
N ASP A 251 -6.16 -1.89 8.09
CA ASP A 251 -6.48 -3.12 8.81
C ASP A 251 -5.22 -3.92 9.12
N ARG A 252 -4.26 -3.93 8.17
CA ARG A 252 -2.97 -4.60 8.31
C ARG A 252 -1.83 -3.68 7.87
N ILE A 253 -0.68 -3.88 8.49
CA ILE A 253 0.56 -3.16 8.18
C ILE A 253 1.62 -4.18 7.76
N ALA A 254 2.37 -3.85 6.70
CA ALA A 254 3.64 -4.48 6.36
C ALA A 254 4.75 -3.43 6.42
N VAL A 255 5.75 -3.67 7.25
CA VAL A 255 6.91 -2.79 7.39
C VAL A 255 8.01 -3.27 6.45
N MET A 256 8.44 -2.39 5.56
CA MET A 256 9.43 -2.69 4.51
C MET A 256 10.76 -2.00 4.80
N TYR A 257 11.85 -2.75 4.72
CA TYR A 257 13.20 -2.25 4.85
C TYR A 257 14.09 -2.85 3.77
N LEU A 258 14.81 -2.01 3.04
CA LEU A 258 15.78 -2.39 2.01
C LEU A 258 15.30 -3.54 1.10
N GLY A 259 14.14 -3.36 0.50
CA GLY A 259 13.54 -4.30 -0.47
C GLY A 259 12.77 -5.47 0.13
N ARG A 260 12.70 -5.65 1.47
CA ARG A 260 12.03 -6.77 2.13
C ARG A 260 11.00 -6.34 3.16
N ILE A 261 9.97 -7.16 3.37
CA ILE A 261 9.07 -7.03 4.51
C ILE A 261 9.79 -7.61 5.74
N VAL A 262 9.97 -6.78 6.78
CA VAL A 262 10.64 -7.15 8.02
C VAL A 262 9.67 -7.46 9.15
N GLU A 263 8.45 -6.93 9.07
CA GLU A 263 7.36 -7.21 10.01
C GLU A 263 6.02 -6.99 9.32
N HIS A 264 5.04 -7.85 9.56
CA HIS A 264 3.67 -7.62 9.11
C HIS A 264 2.65 -8.25 10.05
N GLY A 265 1.44 -7.69 10.05
CA GLY A 265 0.35 -8.20 10.90
C GLY A 265 -0.84 -7.26 10.93
N PRO A 266 -1.86 -7.57 11.77
CA PRO A 266 -2.93 -6.64 12.08
C PRO A 266 -2.35 -5.33 12.62
N SER A 267 -2.88 -4.19 12.16
CA SER A 267 -2.36 -2.86 12.53
C SER A 267 -2.22 -2.67 14.03
N ALA A 268 -3.22 -3.11 14.79
CA ALA A 268 -3.23 -2.99 16.24
C ALA A 268 -2.09 -3.76 16.90
N GLU A 269 -1.72 -4.94 16.37
CA GLU A 269 -0.64 -5.77 16.90
C GLU A 269 0.73 -5.16 16.56
N VAL A 270 0.97 -4.81 15.30
CA VAL A 270 2.23 -4.21 14.86
C VAL A 270 2.53 -2.93 15.64
N VAL A 271 1.49 -2.13 15.95
CA VAL A 271 1.66 -0.85 16.66
C VAL A 271 1.80 -1.03 18.18
N ARG A 272 1.01 -1.92 18.80
CA ARG A 272 1.02 -2.10 20.26
C ARG A 272 2.15 -3.02 20.73
N ASN A 273 2.50 -4.01 19.92
CA ASN A 273 3.49 -5.03 20.25
C ASN A 273 4.51 -5.23 19.09
N PRO A 274 5.22 -4.16 18.65
CA PRO A 274 6.19 -4.27 17.57
C PRO A 274 7.29 -5.28 17.94
N GLN A 275 7.63 -6.16 17.03
CA GLN A 275 8.61 -7.21 17.26
C GLN A 275 9.97 -6.82 16.68
N HIS A 276 10.00 -6.36 15.42
CA HIS A 276 11.25 -6.04 14.75
C HIS A 276 11.86 -4.73 15.30
N PRO A 277 13.17 -4.68 15.61
CA PRO A 277 13.82 -3.46 16.13
C PRO A 277 13.64 -2.21 15.23
N TYR A 278 13.56 -2.37 13.91
CA TYR A 278 13.28 -1.29 12.98
C TYR A 278 11.87 -0.71 13.18
N THR A 279 10.85 -1.56 13.35
CA THR A 279 9.48 -1.13 13.63
C THR A 279 9.40 -0.36 14.96
N LYS A 280 10.12 -0.86 16.00
CA LYS A 280 10.23 -0.17 17.30
C LYS A 280 10.83 1.22 17.14
N ALA A 281 11.88 1.36 16.32
CA ALA A 281 12.49 2.65 16.04
C ALA A 281 11.54 3.59 15.29
N LEU A 282 10.84 3.12 14.26
CA LEU A 282 9.83 3.93 13.55
C LEU A 282 8.72 4.41 14.47
N LEU A 283 8.23 3.56 15.36
CA LEU A 283 7.18 3.92 16.33
C LEU A 283 7.67 4.88 17.41
N SER A 284 8.96 4.83 17.77
CA SER A 284 9.53 5.68 18.82
C SER A 284 9.52 7.17 18.47
N VAL A 285 9.53 7.51 17.18
CA VAL A 285 9.48 8.90 16.70
C VAL A 285 8.06 9.41 16.47
N VAL A 286 7.04 8.54 16.57
CA VAL A 286 5.63 8.93 16.46
C VAL A 286 5.21 9.69 17.71
N PRO A 287 4.68 10.93 17.60
CA PRO A 287 4.23 11.71 18.75
C PRO A 287 3.10 10.99 19.50
N LYS A 288 3.29 10.73 20.79
CA LYS A 288 2.24 10.19 21.67
C LYS A 288 1.32 11.30 22.15
N ARG A 289 0.01 11.01 22.22
CA ARG A 289 -1.01 11.97 22.69
C ARG A 289 -0.81 12.36 24.15
N ASP A 290 -0.46 11.38 25.01
CA ASP A 290 -0.13 11.66 26.42
C ASP A 290 1.36 11.99 26.55
N PRO A 291 1.72 13.20 27.00
CA PRO A 291 3.11 13.57 27.26
C PRO A 291 3.83 12.67 28.26
N ARG A 292 3.08 12.02 29.17
CA ARG A 292 3.63 11.11 30.20
C ARG A 292 4.12 9.78 29.62
N GLU A 293 3.58 9.40 28.46
CA GLU A 293 3.98 8.19 27.75
C GLU A 293 5.14 8.40 26.77
N ARG A 294 5.69 9.62 26.70
CA ARG A 294 6.81 9.93 25.80
C ARG A 294 8.03 9.13 26.23
N THR A 295 8.44 8.23 25.37
CA THR A 295 9.74 7.56 25.44
C THR A 295 10.78 8.34 24.64
N ALA A 296 12.03 8.28 25.03
CA ALA A 296 13.10 8.88 24.23
C ALA A 296 13.09 8.25 22.82
N PRO A 297 13.17 9.10 21.75
CA PRO A 297 13.23 8.56 20.39
C PRO A 297 14.42 7.63 20.23
N GLN A 298 14.18 6.48 19.65
CA GLN A 298 15.25 5.55 19.29
C GLN A 298 15.88 6.01 17.97
N ILE A 299 16.96 6.78 18.08
CA ILE A 299 17.67 7.30 16.91
C ILE A 299 18.44 6.14 16.28
N LEU A 300 18.09 5.82 15.03
CA LEU A 300 18.84 4.86 14.24
C LEU A 300 20.18 5.47 13.83
N THR A 301 21.27 4.82 14.14
CA THR A 301 22.63 5.26 13.77
C THR A 301 22.95 4.83 12.33
N GLY A 302 23.67 5.69 11.61
CA GLY A 302 24.10 5.42 10.23
C GLY A 302 23.02 5.64 9.18
N GLU A 303 23.44 5.66 7.94
CA GLU A 303 22.57 5.78 6.76
C GLU A 303 21.96 4.42 6.37
N THR A 304 20.85 4.47 5.64
CA THR A 304 20.28 3.27 5.02
C THR A 304 21.29 2.68 4.04
N PRO A 305 21.65 1.38 4.16
CA PRO A 305 22.59 0.76 3.25
C PRO A 305 22.17 0.87 1.79
N ASN A 306 23.17 0.92 0.90
CA ASN A 306 22.93 1.01 -0.54
C ASN A 306 22.31 -0.32 -1.04
N PRO A 307 21.16 -0.29 -1.76
CA PRO A 307 20.50 -1.48 -2.29
C PRO A 307 21.30 -2.21 -3.39
N ILE A 308 22.44 -1.66 -3.84
CA ILE A 308 23.40 -2.36 -4.70
C ILE A 308 24.27 -3.32 -3.87
N ASN A 309 24.70 -2.88 -2.69
CA ASN A 309 25.56 -3.64 -1.78
C ASN A 309 24.77 -4.05 -0.55
N VAL A 310 23.84 -4.99 -0.75
CA VAL A 310 22.95 -5.47 0.32
C VAL A 310 23.79 -6.15 1.41
N PRO A 311 23.64 -5.77 2.70
CA PRO A 311 24.30 -6.42 3.80
C PRO A 311 24.01 -7.93 3.87
N SER A 312 25.01 -8.74 4.19
CA SER A 312 24.84 -10.17 4.46
C SER A 312 23.99 -10.41 5.70
N GLY A 313 23.27 -11.52 5.77
CA GLY A 313 22.39 -11.85 6.89
C GLY A 313 21.20 -10.88 7.00
N CYS A 314 20.87 -10.49 8.23
CA CYS A 314 19.81 -9.52 8.47
C CYS A 314 20.17 -8.15 7.88
N ARG A 315 19.39 -7.65 6.92
CA ARG A 315 19.65 -6.36 6.23
C ARG A 315 19.68 -5.15 7.16
N PHE A 316 19.00 -5.26 8.31
CA PHE A 316 18.95 -4.19 9.30
C PHE A 316 20.13 -4.24 10.31
N HIS A 317 20.95 -5.31 10.34
CA HIS A 317 22.01 -5.46 11.35
C HIS A 317 22.98 -4.27 11.46
N PRO A 318 23.33 -3.53 10.37
CA PRO A 318 24.25 -2.39 10.50
C PRO A 318 23.70 -1.22 11.32
N ARG A 319 22.37 -1.12 11.41
CA ARG A 319 21.66 -0.05 12.14
C ARG A 319 20.92 -0.56 13.38
N CYS A 320 20.96 -1.86 13.63
CA CYS A 320 20.22 -2.49 14.71
C CYS A 320 20.94 -2.29 16.06
N PRO A 321 20.30 -1.67 17.07
CA PRO A 321 20.92 -1.41 18.37
C PRO A 321 21.16 -2.70 19.19
N VAL A 322 20.51 -3.80 18.80
CA VAL A 322 20.59 -5.11 19.49
C VAL A 322 21.19 -6.19 18.58
N ALA A 323 21.94 -5.80 17.54
CA ALA A 323 22.53 -6.75 16.61
C ALA A 323 23.55 -7.66 17.30
N GLU A 324 23.44 -8.95 17.03
CA GLU A 324 24.40 -9.98 17.45
C GLU A 324 25.23 -10.47 16.25
N GLU A 325 26.28 -11.23 16.51
CA GLU A 325 27.16 -11.78 15.46
C GLU A 325 26.40 -12.69 14.47
N ARG A 326 25.38 -13.44 14.93
CA ARG A 326 24.54 -14.26 14.07
C ARG A 326 23.74 -13.40 13.08
N CYS A 327 23.36 -12.17 13.44
CA CYS A 327 22.61 -11.28 12.55
C CYS A 327 23.42 -10.85 11.31
N ARG A 328 24.75 -10.97 11.33
CA ARG A 328 25.62 -10.69 10.17
C ARG A 328 25.70 -11.85 9.18
N ARG A 329 25.35 -13.07 9.62
CA ARG A 329 25.51 -14.30 8.84
C ARG A 329 24.17 -14.87 8.39
N ASP A 330 23.20 -14.87 9.30
CA ASP A 330 21.94 -15.57 9.10
C ASP A 330 20.86 -14.59 8.59
N ASP A 331 20.21 -14.93 7.48
CA ASP A 331 19.14 -14.15 6.89
C ASP A 331 17.78 -14.52 7.53
N PRO A 332 17.17 -13.63 8.34
CA PRO A 332 15.94 -13.96 9.04
C PRO A 332 14.77 -14.00 8.05
N GLN A 333 13.96 -15.04 8.16
CA GLN A 333 12.69 -15.15 7.44
C GLN A 333 11.54 -14.68 8.33
N LEU A 334 10.42 -14.25 7.70
CA LEU A 334 9.20 -13.94 8.42
C LEU A 334 8.72 -15.18 9.19
N ARG A 335 8.59 -15.05 10.50
CA ARG A 335 8.11 -16.11 11.39
C ARG A 335 7.25 -15.54 12.49
N LEU A 336 6.44 -16.40 13.11
CA LEU A 336 5.67 -16.05 14.28
C LEU A 336 6.63 -15.78 15.45
N PRO A 337 6.65 -14.58 16.04
CA PRO A 337 7.47 -14.29 17.21
C PRO A 337 7.05 -15.09 18.44
N ALA A 338 7.99 -15.38 19.34
CA ALA A 338 7.67 -16.00 20.62
C ALA A 338 6.73 -15.07 21.44
N GLY A 339 5.60 -15.61 21.86
CA GLY A 339 4.58 -14.82 22.60
C GLY A 339 3.70 -13.93 21.72
N ALA A 340 3.68 -14.12 20.40
CA ALA A 340 2.73 -13.43 19.52
C ALA A 340 1.29 -13.76 19.90
N THR A 341 0.43 -12.73 19.96
CA THR A 341 -0.99 -12.86 20.30
C THR A 341 -1.84 -13.20 19.09
N SER A 342 -1.33 -12.97 17.89
CA SER A 342 -2.00 -13.27 16.62
C SER A 342 -1.10 -14.11 15.71
N PRO A 343 -1.60 -15.20 15.13
CA PRO A 343 -0.85 -16.01 14.17
C PRO A 343 -0.55 -15.25 12.85
N ALA A 344 -1.24 -14.14 12.62
CA ALA A 344 -1.02 -13.27 11.46
C ALA A 344 0.09 -12.22 11.68
N HIS A 345 0.63 -12.08 12.91
CA HIS A 345 1.71 -11.16 13.23
C HIS A 345 3.05 -11.87 13.09
N GLN A 346 3.84 -11.51 12.08
CA GLN A 346 5.12 -12.13 11.78
C GLN A 346 6.24 -11.09 11.71
N ALA A 347 7.46 -11.49 12.11
CA ALA A 347 8.64 -10.64 12.04
C ALA A 347 9.86 -11.43 11.53
N ALA A 348 10.70 -10.76 10.73
CA ALA A 348 11.97 -11.28 10.22
C ALA A 348 13.12 -10.85 11.13
N CYS A 349 13.17 -11.41 12.31
CA CYS A 349 14.21 -11.13 13.30
C CYS A 349 14.66 -12.42 13.99
N LEU A 350 15.98 -12.59 14.18
CA LEU A 350 16.55 -13.77 14.85
C LEU A 350 16.38 -13.73 16.38
N LEU A 351 16.05 -12.56 16.93
CA LEU A 351 16.01 -12.29 18.37
C LEU A 351 14.59 -12.34 18.96
N VAL A 352 13.56 -12.60 18.13
CA VAL A 352 12.14 -12.63 18.54
C VAL A 352 11.45 -13.94 18.17
#